data_6ab8823cc0a3a8e22f32ac1af5d7844f
#
_entry.id   6ab8823cc0a3a8e22f32ac1af5d7844f
#
_cell.length_a   1.000
_cell.length_b   1.000
_cell.length_c   1.000
_cell.angle_alpha   90.00
_cell.angle_beta   90.00
_cell.angle_gamma   90.00
#
_symmetry.space_group_name_H-M   'P 1'
#
loop_
_entity.id
_entity.type
_entity.pdbx_description
1 polymer ?
#
loop_
_entity_poly.entity_id
_entity_poly.type
_entity_poly.pdbx_seq_one_letter_code
_entity_poly.pdbx_strand_id
1 'polypeptide(L)'
;MSEVGGNGKRPGAEVDVVLVGAGPVGLTLANTLGLHGIRTLVVEERPTLIDYPRGVGLDDESLRTFQSIGVIDRVLPHTTPNQIMRFVDGERRLLAEIAPTDTSFGWPKRNGFVQPLVDAELLGALDRFDSVRVRWSAAMTACHDAGTHVDVDITTAEGIETVRAKYVVGCDGGRSATRKQMGVSFDGTTSSTRWLVVDLASDPLGHPNIEVGADPARPNVSVSIAHGIRRFEFMIHDDESDELAESPEFVARLIAPFVPHPERLEVIRKRVYTHHSRIASAFRKGRLLLAGDAAHLMPVWQGQGYNSGIRDAANLGWKLAAVAAGRAGDALLDSYDQERRKHARAMIDLSTMVGKVISPTDRRVVAVRDVLVRAAAAIPPVKRYVLGMRFKPMPKYDRGAVVHGWSRSPVSPVGTLFIQPKVDTRERADALLDDVLGPWFAVLCWNNDPRAVLGDEAFARWKAVGARFVAVRPSCQLHWTGQDHEDVLVVGDRTGAFKAWFDAQRDSVLFLRPDRAIAGSTIAQLAPELSAELLSVLSLTTGGPDAAGSVLRLAQPSA
;
A
#
# COMPACT_ATOMS: atom_id res chain seq x y z
N MET A 1 -17.38 -24.61 52.31
CA MET A 1 -18.13 -24.04 51.18
C MET A 1 -17.54 -22.65 50.92
N SER A 2 -16.61 -22.56 50.02
CA SER A 2 -16.00 -21.32 49.56
C SER A 2 -16.35 -21.18 48.10
N GLU A 3 -17.19 -20.19 47.78
CA GLU A 3 -17.54 -19.84 46.41
C GLU A 3 -16.30 -19.37 45.67
N VAL A 4 -15.95 -20.10 44.60
CA VAL A 4 -15.00 -19.65 43.62
C VAL A 4 -15.64 -18.52 42.84
N GLY A 5 -15.19 -17.27 43.08
CA GLY A 5 -15.62 -16.08 42.39
C GLY A 5 -15.37 -16.24 40.89
N GLY A 6 -16.44 -16.39 40.11
CA GLY A 6 -16.43 -16.34 38.67
C GLY A 6 -15.92 -14.96 38.23
N ASN A 7 -14.78 -14.94 37.53
CA ASN A 7 -14.22 -13.77 36.90
C ASN A 7 -15.21 -13.33 35.78
N GLY A 8 -16.17 -12.48 36.11
CA GLY A 8 -17.23 -12.04 35.21
C GLY A 8 -16.62 -11.21 34.07
N LYS A 9 -16.41 -11.84 32.92
CA LYS A 9 -16.15 -11.13 31.67
C LYS A 9 -17.29 -10.14 31.44
N ARG A 10 -17.01 -8.84 31.39
CA ARG A 10 -18.02 -7.84 31.02
C ARG A 10 -18.41 -8.06 29.56
N PRO A 11 -19.69 -8.05 29.19
CA PRO A 11 -20.07 -8.07 27.79
C PRO A 11 -19.52 -6.83 27.13
N GLY A 12 -18.57 -7.01 26.21
CA GLY A 12 -17.90 -5.94 25.48
C GLY A 12 -18.79 -5.34 24.38
N ALA A 13 -18.36 -4.22 23.84
CA ALA A 13 -19.03 -3.56 22.73
C ALA A 13 -19.05 -4.46 21.49
N GLU A 14 -20.12 -4.34 20.68
CA GLU A 14 -20.20 -4.97 19.36
C GLU A 14 -19.73 -4.01 18.28
N VAL A 15 -18.76 -4.44 17.45
CA VAL A 15 -18.23 -3.67 16.32
C VAL A 15 -18.28 -4.50 15.04
N ASP A 16 -18.12 -3.86 13.89
CA ASP A 16 -18.06 -4.60 12.62
C ASP A 16 -16.67 -5.17 12.39
N VAL A 17 -15.61 -4.40 12.72
CA VAL A 17 -14.22 -4.81 12.51
C VAL A 17 -13.35 -4.47 13.72
N VAL A 18 -12.50 -5.42 14.13
CA VAL A 18 -11.36 -5.16 15.01
C VAL A 18 -10.09 -5.17 14.18
N LEU A 19 -9.32 -4.10 14.25
CA LEU A 19 -7.97 -3.99 13.70
C LEU A 19 -6.95 -4.17 14.83
N VAL A 20 -6.07 -5.14 14.73
CA VAL A 20 -5.03 -5.40 15.74
C VAL A 20 -3.73 -4.77 15.28
N GLY A 21 -3.33 -3.67 15.91
CA GLY A 21 -2.16 -2.86 15.60
C GLY A 21 -2.50 -1.51 14.96
N ALA A 22 -2.03 -0.41 15.58
CA ALA A 22 -2.14 0.96 15.10
C ALA A 22 -0.89 1.42 14.32
N GLY A 23 -0.23 0.51 13.62
CA GLY A 23 0.81 0.85 12.65
C GLY A 23 0.21 1.38 11.33
N PRO A 24 1.06 1.75 10.34
CA PRO A 24 0.62 2.39 9.09
C PRO A 24 -0.46 1.60 8.35
N VAL A 25 -0.40 0.28 8.36
CA VAL A 25 -1.38 -0.59 7.68
C VAL A 25 -2.74 -0.56 8.39
N GLY A 26 -2.73 -0.70 9.73
CA GLY A 26 -3.95 -0.62 10.54
C GLY A 26 -4.60 0.76 10.45
N LEU A 27 -3.80 1.84 10.50
CA LEU A 27 -4.30 3.22 10.38
C LEU A 27 -4.84 3.50 8.97
N THR A 28 -4.22 2.98 7.90
CA THR A 28 -4.74 3.11 6.53
C THR A 28 -6.07 2.36 6.37
N LEU A 29 -6.18 1.13 6.90
CA LEU A 29 -7.43 0.39 6.94
C LEU A 29 -8.50 1.11 7.75
N ALA A 30 -8.15 1.64 8.93
CA ALA A 30 -9.06 2.39 9.79
C ALA A 30 -9.64 3.62 9.08
N ASN A 31 -8.79 4.38 8.35
CA ASN A 31 -9.25 5.49 7.52
C ASN A 31 -10.19 5.03 6.40
N THR A 32 -9.85 3.94 5.71
CA THR A 32 -10.70 3.38 4.65
C THR A 32 -12.06 2.93 5.22
N LEU A 33 -12.08 2.21 6.32
CA LEU A 33 -13.31 1.74 6.97
C LEU A 33 -14.14 2.91 7.50
N GLY A 34 -13.49 3.93 8.07
CA GLY A 34 -14.13 5.17 8.52
C GLY A 34 -14.85 5.92 7.40
N LEU A 35 -14.23 6.05 6.22
CA LEU A 35 -14.86 6.65 5.03
C LEU A 35 -16.17 5.94 4.63
N HIS A 36 -16.28 4.65 4.93
CA HIS A 36 -17.48 3.84 4.65
C HIS A 36 -18.41 3.67 5.85
N GLY A 37 -18.16 4.36 6.97
CA GLY A 37 -18.99 4.33 8.16
C GLY A 37 -18.99 3.00 8.92
N ILE A 38 -17.96 2.16 8.73
CA ILE A 38 -17.85 0.85 9.38
C ILE A 38 -17.41 1.02 10.83
N ARG A 39 -18.17 0.45 11.78
CA ARG A 39 -17.83 0.50 13.21
C ARG A 39 -16.54 -0.30 13.45
N THR A 40 -15.45 0.42 13.69
CA THR A 40 -14.11 -0.14 13.76
C THR A 40 -13.45 0.16 15.09
N LEU A 41 -12.91 -0.87 15.74
CA LEU A 41 -12.06 -0.74 16.91
C LEU A 41 -10.62 -1.10 16.51
N VAL A 42 -9.71 -0.15 16.67
CA VAL A 42 -8.26 -0.39 16.56
C VAL A 42 -7.71 -0.64 17.96
N VAL A 43 -6.99 -1.74 18.15
CA VAL A 43 -6.30 -2.06 19.42
C VAL A 43 -4.80 -2.05 19.22
N GLU A 44 -4.09 -1.35 20.10
CA GLU A 44 -2.61 -1.23 20.04
C GLU A 44 -2.03 -1.50 21.42
N GLU A 45 -1.07 -2.44 21.48
CA GLU A 45 -0.42 -2.85 22.74
C GLU A 45 0.45 -1.75 23.37
N ARG A 46 0.95 -0.82 22.54
CA ARG A 46 1.77 0.31 22.98
C ARG A 46 0.90 1.45 23.47
N PRO A 47 1.46 2.35 24.30
CA PRO A 47 0.75 3.54 24.75
C PRO A 47 0.67 4.64 23.69
N THR A 48 1.52 4.60 22.64
CA THR A 48 1.60 5.62 21.58
C THR A 48 2.10 5.01 20.28
N LEU A 49 2.09 5.80 19.21
CA LEU A 49 2.78 5.47 17.96
C LEU A 49 4.28 5.26 18.16
N ILE A 50 4.90 4.54 17.22
CA ILE A 50 6.36 4.44 17.15
C ILE A 50 6.93 5.81 16.78
N ASP A 51 7.91 6.29 17.53
CA ASP A 51 8.55 7.60 17.41
C ASP A 51 9.82 7.62 16.54
N TYR A 52 10.16 6.48 15.92
CA TYR A 52 11.33 6.35 15.07
C TYR A 52 10.99 5.74 13.69
N PRO A 53 11.68 6.18 12.62
CA PRO A 53 11.39 5.67 11.28
C PRO A 53 11.86 4.22 11.11
N ARG A 54 10.94 3.35 10.69
CA ARG A 54 11.24 1.99 10.20
C ARG A 54 11.33 2.00 8.68
N GLY A 55 10.29 2.49 7.99
CA GLY A 55 10.28 2.75 6.58
C GLY A 55 10.84 4.14 6.24
N VAL A 56 11.50 4.28 5.09
CA VAL A 56 12.11 5.55 4.62
C VAL A 56 11.78 5.87 3.17
N GLY A 57 11.03 5.01 2.49
CA GLY A 57 10.66 5.20 1.09
C GLY A 57 9.18 4.97 0.83
N LEU A 58 8.50 5.93 0.19
CA LEU A 58 7.14 5.83 -0.32
C LEU A 58 7.14 5.73 -1.84
N ASP A 59 6.26 4.90 -2.39
CA ASP A 59 6.02 4.85 -3.82
C ASP A 59 4.72 5.56 -4.23
N ASP A 60 4.53 5.69 -5.54
CA ASP A 60 3.37 6.32 -6.17
C ASP A 60 2.04 5.64 -5.80
N GLU A 61 2.02 4.32 -5.64
CA GLU A 61 0.84 3.55 -5.26
C GLU A 61 0.42 3.85 -3.81
N SER A 62 1.38 4.00 -2.90
CA SER A 62 1.11 4.38 -1.50
C SER A 62 0.58 5.82 -1.40
N LEU A 63 1.18 6.77 -2.15
CA LEU A 63 0.68 8.15 -2.20
C LEU A 63 -0.72 8.22 -2.79
N ARG A 64 -1.01 7.43 -3.84
CA ARG A 64 -2.36 7.31 -4.42
C ARG A 64 -3.36 6.73 -3.41
N THR A 65 -2.94 5.78 -2.59
CA THR A 65 -3.78 5.25 -1.50
C THR A 65 -4.07 6.33 -0.46
N PHE A 66 -3.07 7.11 -0.06
CA PHE A 66 -3.26 8.23 0.87
C PHE A 66 -4.15 9.33 0.30
N GLN A 67 -4.09 9.58 -1.02
CA GLN A 67 -5.05 10.43 -1.72
C GLN A 67 -6.48 9.87 -1.62
N SER A 68 -6.67 8.59 -1.88
CA SER A 68 -8.00 7.96 -1.88
C SER A 68 -8.69 8.00 -0.52
N ILE A 69 -7.93 8.03 0.57
CA ILE A 69 -8.43 8.20 1.94
C ILE A 69 -8.41 9.66 2.42
N GLY A 70 -8.08 10.62 1.55
CA GLY A 70 -8.16 12.06 1.83
C GLY A 70 -7.13 12.58 2.83
N VAL A 71 -5.93 12.00 2.89
CA VAL A 71 -4.85 12.44 3.80
C VAL A 71 -3.60 12.92 3.06
N ILE A 72 -3.61 12.92 1.73
CA ILE A 72 -2.42 13.19 0.91
C ILE A 72 -1.79 14.54 1.20
N ASP A 73 -2.59 15.60 1.32
CA ASP A 73 -2.08 16.97 1.56
C ASP A 73 -1.40 17.12 2.92
N ARG A 74 -1.80 16.30 3.91
CA ARG A 74 -1.17 16.22 5.23
C ARG A 74 0.14 15.41 5.18
N VAL A 75 0.23 14.42 4.31
CA VAL A 75 1.39 13.52 4.16
C VAL A 75 2.52 14.16 3.35
N LEU A 76 2.20 14.87 2.26
CA LEU A 76 3.21 15.44 1.34
C LEU A 76 4.27 16.31 2.02
N PRO A 77 3.96 17.15 3.03
CA PRO A 77 4.98 17.95 3.74
C PRO A 77 6.06 17.10 4.44
N HIS A 78 5.77 15.82 4.72
CA HIS A 78 6.69 14.88 5.37
C HIS A 78 7.43 13.99 4.37
N THR A 79 7.42 14.35 3.08
CA THR A 79 8.07 13.59 1.99
C THR A 79 9.14 14.41 1.27
N THR A 80 10.09 13.71 0.66
CA THR A 80 11.04 14.25 -0.32
C THR A 80 10.80 13.56 -1.66
N PRO A 81 10.21 14.23 -2.66
CA PRO A 81 9.86 13.59 -3.92
C PRO A 81 11.06 13.31 -4.81
N ASN A 82 10.87 12.42 -5.80
CA ASN A 82 11.83 12.14 -6.88
C ASN A 82 13.21 11.68 -6.40
N GLN A 83 13.29 10.89 -5.34
CA GLN A 83 14.56 10.36 -4.86
C GLN A 83 15.24 9.46 -5.91
N ILE A 84 16.48 9.77 -6.21
CA ILE A 84 17.36 8.95 -7.05
C ILE A 84 18.06 7.92 -6.14
N MET A 85 18.14 6.67 -6.60
CA MET A 85 18.94 5.62 -5.94
C MET A 85 20.14 5.28 -6.81
N ARG A 86 21.33 5.43 -6.26
CA ARG A 86 22.60 5.11 -6.89
C ARG A 86 23.22 3.89 -6.25
N PHE A 87 23.63 2.96 -7.07
CA PHE A 87 24.45 1.81 -6.67
C PHE A 87 25.90 2.13 -7.01
N VAL A 88 26.78 2.05 -6.02
CA VAL A 88 28.20 2.37 -6.16
C VAL A 88 29.06 1.19 -5.70
N ASP A 89 30.28 1.07 -6.27
CA ASP A 89 31.27 0.08 -5.84
C ASP A 89 32.04 0.54 -4.57
N GLY A 90 33.03 -0.25 -4.13
CA GLY A 90 33.85 0.07 -2.95
C GLY A 90 34.70 1.35 -3.10
N GLU A 91 34.90 1.85 -4.32
CA GLU A 91 35.59 3.12 -4.60
C GLU A 91 34.59 4.26 -4.88
N ARG A 92 33.28 4.03 -4.59
CA ARG A 92 32.16 4.95 -4.81
C ARG A 92 31.93 5.33 -6.28
N ARG A 93 32.39 4.54 -7.23
CA ARG A 93 32.10 4.71 -8.67
C ARG A 93 30.71 4.14 -8.98
N LEU A 94 29.96 4.84 -9.81
CA LEU A 94 28.60 4.47 -10.19
C LEU A 94 28.56 3.11 -10.92
N LEU A 95 27.76 2.20 -10.42
CA LEU A 95 27.41 0.92 -11.05
C LEU A 95 26.09 1.00 -11.80
N ALA A 96 25.04 1.51 -11.14
CA ALA A 96 23.71 1.65 -11.71
C ALA A 96 22.95 2.79 -11.02
N GLU A 97 21.92 3.31 -11.70
CA GLU A 97 21.07 4.36 -11.17
C GLU A 97 19.59 4.02 -11.43
N ILE A 98 18.74 4.31 -10.44
CA ILE A 98 17.29 4.26 -10.53
C ILE A 98 16.78 5.68 -10.33
N ALA A 99 16.19 6.27 -11.38
CA ALA A 99 15.67 7.62 -11.41
C ALA A 99 14.41 7.67 -12.29
N PRO A 100 13.30 7.06 -11.85
CA PRO A 100 12.07 7.02 -12.62
C PRO A 100 11.45 8.42 -12.73
N THR A 101 11.03 8.81 -13.91
CA THR A 101 10.35 10.08 -14.21
C THR A 101 8.86 9.89 -14.51
N ASP A 102 8.41 8.65 -14.58
CA ASP A 102 7.02 8.32 -14.86
C ASP A 102 6.13 8.66 -13.65
N THR A 103 5.02 9.35 -13.92
CA THR A 103 3.99 9.74 -12.95
C THR A 103 2.61 9.25 -13.38
N SER A 104 2.54 8.11 -14.06
CA SER A 104 1.28 7.56 -14.61
C SER A 104 0.20 7.31 -13.55
N PHE A 105 0.57 7.21 -12.27
CA PHE A 105 -0.38 7.13 -11.16
C PHE A 105 -0.58 8.45 -10.41
N GLY A 106 -0.21 9.59 -11.03
CA GLY A 106 -0.39 10.94 -10.48
C GLY A 106 0.73 11.40 -9.54
N TRP A 107 1.59 10.50 -9.07
CA TRP A 107 2.62 10.76 -8.06
C TRP A 107 4.00 10.29 -8.50
N PRO A 108 5.09 10.88 -7.95
CA PRO A 108 6.44 10.38 -8.19
C PRO A 108 6.62 8.95 -7.66
N LYS A 109 7.32 8.10 -8.42
CA LYS A 109 7.52 6.67 -8.07
C LYS A 109 8.39 6.42 -6.85
N ARG A 110 9.24 7.38 -6.47
CA ARG A 110 10.15 7.25 -5.33
C ARG A 110 10.20 8.53 -4.53
N ASN A 111 9.87 8.42 -3.26
CA ASN A 111 9.84 9.54 -2.33
C ASN A 111 10.45 9.10 -1.01
N GLY A 112 11.32 9.92 -0.43
CA GLY A 112 11.74 9.77 0.95
C GLY A 112 10.62 10.22 1.88
N PHE A 113 10.55 9.69 3.11
CA PHE A 113 9.55 10.15 4.08
C PHE A 113 9.96 9.86 5.52
N VAL A 114 9.39 10.62 6.46
CA VAL A 114 9.53 10.38 7.90
C VAL A 114 8.32 9.61 8.39
N GLN A 115 8.45 8.30 8.56
CA GLN A 115 7.33 7.41 8.90
C GLN A 115 6.55 7.86 10.13
N PRO A 116 7.14 8.20 11.31
CA PRO A 116 6.36 8.61 12.48
C PRO A 116 5.45 9.80 12.23
N LEU A 117 5.88 10.76 11.41
CA LEU A 117 5.07 11.93 11.08
C LEU A 117 3.90 11.56 10.16
N VAL A 118 4.15 10.71 9.16
CA VAL A 118 3.08 10.21 8.29
C VAL A 118 2.08 9.33 9.07
N ASP A 119 2.56 8.47 9.96
CA ASP A 119 1.70 7.65 10.82
C ASP A 119 0.86 8.53 11.77
N ALA A 120 1.42 9.66 12.27
CA ALA A 120 0.69 10.63 13.07
C ALA A 120 -0.42 11.34 12.25
N GLU A 121 -0.16 11.67 10.98
CA GLU A 121 -1.18 12.23 10.09
C GLU A 121 -2.31 11.24 9.77
N LEU A 122 -1.96 9.96 9.59
CA LEU A 122 -2.96 8.90 9.42
C LEU A 122 -3.83 8.73 10.68
N LEU A 123 -3.23 8.80 11.87
CA LEU A 123 -3.92 8.72 13.14
C LEU A 123 -4.84 9.93 13.35
N GLY A 124 -4.30 11.15 13.21
CA GLY A 124 -5.08 12.39 13.39
C GLY A 124 -6.21 12.55 12.36
N ALA A 125 -6.11 11.88 11.21
CA ALA A 125 -7.18 11.85 10.24
C ALA A 125 -8.39 11.01 10.68
N LEU A 126 -8.25 10.12 11.66
CA LEU A 126 -9.35 9.31 12.18
C LEU A 126 -10.37 10.14 12.97
N ASP A 127 -10.02 11.32 13.48
CA ASP A 127 -10.90 12.22 14.21
C ASP A 127 -12.13 12.67 13.38
N ARG A 128 -12.07 12.47 12.05
CA ARG A 128 -13.20 12.71 11.13
C ARG A 128 -14.35 11.72 11.28
N PHE A 129 -14.12 10.57 11.95
CA PHE A 129 -15.00 9.41 11.89
C PHE A 129 -15.49 9.00 13.26
N ASP A 130 -16.76 9.24 13.59
CA ASP A 130 -17.41 8.74 14.82
C ASP A 130 -17.44 7.19 14.87
N SER A 131 -17.31 6.53 13.71
CA SER A 131 -17.36 5.07 13.59
C SER A 131 -16.04 4.39 13.94
N VAL A 132 -14.93 5.12 14.12
CA VAL A 132 -13.62 4.55 14.39
C VAL A 132 -13.13 4.95 15.78
N ARG A 133 -12.64 3.97 16.54
CA ARG A 133 -12.04 4.21 17.87
C ARG A 133 -10.68 3.53 17.94
N VAL A 134 -9.69 4.19 18.55
CA VAL A 134 -8.37 3.64 18.84
C VAL A 134 -8.23 3.43 20.35
N ARG A 135 -7.79 2.25 20.76
CA ARG A 135 -7.46 1.91 22.15
C ARG A 135 -5.98 1.60 22.25
N TRP A 136 -5.31 2.42 23.00
CA TRP A 136 -3.90 2.27 23.34
C TRP A 136 -3.72 1.41 24.58
N SER A 137 -2.51 0.85 24.78
CA SER A 137 -2.20 -0.06 25.90
C SER A 137 -3.22 -1.20 26.01
N ALA A 138 -3.67 -1.68 24.86
CA ALA A 138 -4.71 -2.69 24.70
C ALA A 138 -4.22 -3.81 23.78
N ALA A 139 -3.96 -4.98 24.32
CA ALA A 139 -3.41 -6.13 23.58
C ALA A 139 -4.48 -7.16 23.29
N MET A 140 -4.63 -7.57 22.03
CA MET A 140 -5.42 -8.76 21.69
C MET A 140 -4.68 -10.00 22.17
N THR A 141 -5.26 -10.74 23.12
CA THR A 141 -4.66 -11.93 23.73
C THR A 141 -5.24 -13.23 23.22
N ALA A 142 -6.52 -13.24 22.83
CA ALA A 142 -7.16 -14.37 22.19
C ALA A 142 -8.24 -13.91 21.22
N CYS A 143 -8.56 -14.74 20.23
CA CYS A 143 -9.73 -14.56 19.38
C CYS A 143 -10.33 -15.93 19.03
N HIS A 144 -11.65 -16.00 19.00
CA HIS A 144 -12.41 -17.21 18.68
C HIS A 144 -13.42 -16.92 17.57
N ASP A 145 -13.22 -17.54 16.41
CA ASP A 145 -14.16 -17.45 15.28
C ASP A 145 -15.32 -18.42 15.52
N ALA A 146 -16.50 -17.87 15.84
CA ALA A 146 -17.74 -18.62 16.06
C ALA A 146 -18.55 -18.84 14.77
N GLY A 147 -17.96 -18.54 13.59
CA GLY A 147 -18.60 -18.69 12.27
C GLY A 147 -19.49 -17.52 11.87
N THR A 148 -20.23 -16.92 12.77
CA THR A 148 -21.05 -15.72 12.52
C THR A 148 -20.36 -14.42 12.98
N HIS A 149 -19.49 -14.51 13.95
CA HIS A 149 -18.72 -13.42 14.54
C HIS A 149 -17.41 -13.96 15.15
N VAL A 150 -16.55 -13.06 15.57
CA VAL A 150 -15.33 -13.36 16.32
C VAL A 150 -15.45 -12.74 17.70
N ASP A 151 -15.28 -13.52 18.75
CA ASP A 151 -15.08 -13.02 20.10
C ASP A 151 -13.58 -12.73 20.30
N VAL A 152 -13.25 -11.48 20.66
CA VAL A 152 -11.88 -10.97 20.79
C VAL A 152 -11.60 -10.59 22.22
N ASP A 153 -10.69 -11.29 22.87
CA ASP A 153 -10.26 -10.95 24.23
C ASP A 153 -9.15 -9.88 24.16
N ILE A 154 -9.42 -8.75 24.78
CA ILE A 154 -8.52 -7.58 24.83
C ILE A 154 -8.09 -7.38 26.28
N THR A 155 -6.79 -7.41 26.52
CA THR A 155 -6.19 -7.16 27.84
C THR A 155 -5.75 -5.70 27.93
N THR A 156 -6.16 -5.03 29.01
CA THR A 156 -5.78 -3.67 29.38
C THR A 156 -5.31 -3.66 30.85
N ALA A 157 -4.93 -2.50 31.37
CA ALA A 157 -4.59 -2.34 32.79
C ALA A 157 -5.77 -2.63 33.73
N GLU A 158 -7.02 -2.44 33.24
CA GLU A 158 -8.25 -2.68 34.00
C GLU A 158 -8.70 -4.15 33.97
N GLY A 159 -8.04 -4.99 33.18
CA GLY A 159 -8.34 -6.42 33.06
C GLY A 159 -8.62 -6.87 31.64
N ILE A 160 -9.32 -8.00 31.51
CA ILE A 160 -9.69 -8.60 30.22
C ILE A 160 -11.15 -8.30 29.93
N GLU A 161 -11.42 -7.79 28.72
CA GLU A 161 -12.77 -7.69 28.18
C GLU A 161 -12.87 -8.47 26.86
N THR A 162 -14.07 -8.95 26.54
CA THR A 162 -14.35 -9.62 25.25
C THR A 162 -15.17 -8.69 24.38
N VAL A 163 -14.65 -8.33 23.21
CA VAL A 163 -15.34 -7.56 22.17
C VAL A 163 -15.80 -8.50 21.06
N ARG A 164 -17.05 -8.34 20.63
CA ARG A 164 -17.60 -9.09 19.50
C ARG A 164 -17.43 -8.32 18.21
N ALA A 165 -16.85 -8.96 17.16
CA ALA A 165 -16.63 -8.36 15.84
C ALA A 165 -17.11 -9.27 14.72
N LYS A 166 -17.53 -8.71 13.57
CA LYS A 166 -17.79 -9.50 12.37
C LYS A 166 -16.49 -10.05 11.78
N TYR A 167 -15.42 -9.24 11.79
CA TYR A 167 -14.10 -9.60 11.26
C TYR A 167 -13.00 -9.05 12.14
N VAL A 168 -11.84 -9.73 12.11
CA VAL A 168 -10.59 -9.30 12.75
C VAL A 168 -9.49 -9.23 11.72
N VAL A 169 -8.73 -8.13 11.68
CA VAL A 169 -7.57 -7.98 10.81
C VAL A 169 -6.32 -7.77 11.65
N GLY A 170 -5.37 -8.70 11.56
CA GLY A 170 -4.06 -8.58 12.17
C GLY A 170 -3.15 -7.67 11.33
N CYS A 171 -2.84 -6.49 11.89
CA CYS A 171 -1.85 -5.54 11.43
C CYS A 171 -0.72 -5.41 12.48
N ASP A 172 -0.53 -6.44 13.30
CA ASP A 172 0.25 -6.53 14.54
C ASP A 172 1.72 -6.95 14.30
N GLY A 173 2.21 -6.71 13.08
CA GLY A 173 3.62 -6.79 12.76
C GLY A 173 4.19 -8.22 12.66
N GLY A 174 5.51 -8.32 12.51
CA GLY A 174 6.19 -9.60 12.21
C GLY A 174 6.03 -10.68 13.28
N ARG A 175 5.75 -10.31 14.54
CA ARG A 175 5.49 -11.24 15.65
C ARG A 175 4.01 -11.53 15.87
N SER A 176 3.16 -11.18 14.94
CA SER A 176 1.70 -11.20 14.97
C SER A 176 1.08 -12.30 15.85
N ALA A 177 0.32 -11.86 16.85
CA ALA A 177 -0.53 -12.72 17.68
C ALA A 177 -1.71 -13.23 16.87
N THR A 178 -2.29 -12.39 16.00
CA THR A 178 -3.40 -12.76 15.12
C THR A 178 -3.02 -13.92 14.20
N ARG A 179 -1.82 -13.88 13.59
CA ARG A 179 -1.32 -14.99 12.75
C ARG A 179 -1.20 -16.28 13.53
N LYS A 180 -0.72 -16.22 14.78
CA LYS A 180 -0.62 -17.39 15.66
C LYS A 180 -2.01 -17.97 15.98
N GLN A 181 -2.99 -17.12 16.28
CA GLN A 181 -4.38 -17.53 16.54
C GLN A 181 -5.04 -18.14 15.29
N MET A 182 -4.73 -17.66 14.09
CA MET A 182 -5.18 -18.27 12.84
C MET A 182 -4.58 -19.68 12.64
N GLY A 183 -3.47 -20.02 13.30
CA GLY A 183 -2.78 -21.29 13.11
C GLY A 183 -2.23 -21.47 11.69
N VAL A 184 -1.83 -20.38 11.02
CA VAL A 184 -1.17 -20.41 9.71
C VAL A 184 0.34 -20.35 9.87
N SER A 185 1.08 -21.05 8.98
CA SER A 185 2.55 -21.01 9.00
C SER A 185 3.09 -19.66 8.50
N PHE A 186 4.34 -19.36 8.85
CA PHE A 186 5.06 -18.17 8.39
C PHE A 186 6.35 -18.62 7.71
N ASP A 187 6.20 -19.00 6.45
CA ASP A 187 7.21 -19.71 5.68
C ASP A 187 8.27 -18.75 5.13
N GLY A 188 9.51 -19.21 5.11
CA GLY A 188 10.62 -18.44 4.55
C GLY A 188 11.89 -18.52 5.40
N THR A 189 12.78 -17.55 5.22
CA THR A 189 14.12 -17.53 5.81
C THR A 189 14.40 -16.25 6.58
N THR A 190 15.32 -16.34 7.51
CA THR A 190 15.96 -15.19 8.17
C THR A 190 17.40 -15.10 7.66
N SER A 191 17.86 -13.91 7.29
CA SER A 191 19.25 -13.69 6.89
C SER A 191 20.21 -13.99 8.04
N SER A 192 21.37 -14.52 7.73
CA SER A 192 22.47 -14.61 8.71
C SER A 192 23.15 -13.25 8.91
N THR A 193 23.04 -12.33 7.96
CA THR A 193 23.68 -11.01 8.06
C THR A 193 22.88 -10.07 8.94
N ARG A 194 23.61 -9.35 9.82
CA ARG A 194 23.07 -8.29 10.68
C ARG A 194 23.43 -6.91 10.10
N TRP A 195 22.59 -5.94 10.38
CA TRP A 195 22.77 -4.58 9.89
C TRP A 195 22.54 -3.57 11.00
N LEU A 196 23.44 -2.60 11.11
CA LEU A 196 23.29 -1.44 12.00
C LEU A 196 22.59 -0.32 11.23
N VAL A 197 21.47 0.17 11.75
CA VAL A 197 20.84 1.43 11.32
C VAL A 197 21.30 2.55 12.24
N VAL A 198 21.68 3.68 11.64
CA VAL A 198 21.99 4.92 12.36
C VAL A 198 21.21 6.06 11.70
N ASP A 199 20.35 6.72 12.47
CA ASP A 199 19.61 7.91 12.04
C ASP A 199 20.24 9.15 12.68
N LEU A 200 20.60 10.14 11.86
CA LEU A 200 21.18 11.42 12.26
C LEU A 200 20.13 12.53 12.20
N ALA A 201 20.15 13.43 13.19
CA ALA A 201 19.23 14.58 13.26
C ALA A 201 19.45 15.61 12.16
N SER A 202 20.61 15.58 11.49
CA SER A 202 20.93 16.45 10.38
C SER A 202 21.53 15.66 9.22
N ASP A 203 21.36 16.18 7.99
CA ASP A 203 21.95 15.59 6.78
C ASP A 203 23.30 16.26 6.47
N PRO A 204 24.44 15.64 6.85
CA PRO A 204 25.76 16.21 6.61
C PRO A 204 26.21 16.10 5.15
N LEU A 205 25.52 15.30 4.31
CA LEU A 205 25.87 15.10 2.89
C LEU A 205 25.20 16.10 1.96
N GLY A 206 24.10 16.73 2.39
CA GLY A 206 23.42 17.82 1.67
C GLY A 206 22.83 17.43 0.30
N HIS A 207 22.61 16.14 0.03
CA HIS A 207 21.97 15.70 -1.21
C HIS A 207 20.80 14.73 -0.94
N PRO A 208 19.70 14.80 -1.72
CA PRO A 208 18.47 14.05 -1.44
C PRO A 208 18.51 12.58 -1.91
N ASN A 209 19.65 12.09 -2.39
CA ASN A 209 19.75 10.78 -3.02
C ASN A 209 19.92 9.65 -1.99
N ILE A 210 19.54 8.45 -2.42
CA ILE A 210 19.91 7.20 -1.79
C ILE A 210 21.19 6.70 -2.47
N GLU A 211 22.16 6.30 -1.67
CA GLU A 211 23.36 5.63 -2.15
C GLU A 211 23.48 4.26 -1.51
N VAL A 212 23.56 3.23 -2.34
CA VAL A 212 23.75 1.84 -1.94
C VAL A 212 25.18 1.45 -2.29
N GLY A 213 26.02 1.36 -1.27
CA GLY A 213 27.44 0.97 -1.39
C GLY A 213 27.58 -0.54 -1.42
N ALA A 214 27.82 -1.09 -2.61
CA ALA A 214 28.11 -2.51 -2.81
C ALA A 214 29.60 -2.80 -2.55
N ASP A 215 30.12 -2.29 -1.43
CA ASP A 215 31.52 -2.37 -1.00
C ASP A 215 31.84 -3.76 -0.42
N PRO A 216 32.84 -4.49 -0.98
CA PRO A 216 33.23 -5.79 -0.42
C PRO A 216 33.80 -5.72 0.99
N ALA A 217 34.34 -4.56 1.40
CA ALA A 217 34.82 -4.39 2.77
C ALA A 217 33.66 -4.26 3.76
N ARG A 218 32.62 -3.48 3.42
CA ARG A 218 31.42 -3.30 4.22
C ARG A 218 30.27 -2.76 3.38
N PRO A 219 29.36 -3.60 2.93
CA PRO A 219 28.13 -3.14 2.29
C PRO A 219 27.38 -2.14 3.15
N ASN A 220 26.91 -1.05 2.52
CA ASN A 220 26.30 0.05 3.25
C ASN A 220 25.19 0.72 2.44
N VAL A 221 24.34 1.49 3.12
CA VAL A 221 23.33 2.33 2.50
C VAL A 221 23.32 3.69 3.18
N SER A 222 23.18 4.75 2.38
CA SER A 222 22.94 6.11 2.87
C SER A 222 21.65 6.64 2.26
N VAL A 223 20.72 7.11 3.09
CA VAL A 223 19.40 7.58 2.68
C VAL A 223 19.14 8.97 3.23
N SER A 224 18.86 9.95 2.36
CA SER A 224 18.29 11.22 2.78
C SER A 224 16.80 11.01 3.05
N ILE A 225 16.33 11.47 4.19
CA ILE A 225 14.93 11.43 4.60
C ILE A 225 14.44 12.89 4.68
N ALA A 226 13.14 13.12 4.59
CA ALA A 226 12.57 14.45 4.76
C ALA A 226 12.98 15.09 6.11
N HIS A 227 12.85 16.40 6.22
CA HIS A 227 13.24 17.21 7.39
C HIS A 227 14.73 17.17 7.74
N GLY A 228 15.59 16.90 6.75
CA GLY A 228 17.04 16.93 6.93
C GLY A 228 17.62 15.75 7.73
N ILE A 229 16.87 14.68 7.87
CA ILE A 229 17.35 13.45 8.53
C ILE A 229 18.20 12.64 7.55
N ARG A 230 19.34 12.11 8.01
CA ARG A 230 20.17 11.17 7.24
C ARG A 230 20.20 9.81 7.94
N ARG A 231 19.89 8.75 7.20
CA ARG A 231 20.07 7.37 7.64
C ARG A 231 21.31 6.76 7.01
N PHE A 232 22.10 6.09 7.83
CA PHE A 232 23.12 5.13 7.38
C PHE A 232 22.72 3.72 7.81
N GLU A 233 23.01 2.75 6.98
CA GLU A 233 22.90 1.32 7.29
C GLU A 233 24.20 0.64 6.92
N PHE A 234 24.77 -0.16 7.84
CA PHE A 234 26.03 -0.86 7.63
C PHE A 234 25.88 -2.34 7.96
N MET A 235 26.42 -3.19 7.10
CA MET A 235 26.53 -4.62 7.42
C MET A 235 27.46 -4.79 8.62
N ILE A 236 27.05 -5.63 9.58
CA ILE A 236 27.85 -6.02 10.75
C ILE A 236 28.47 -7.38 10.46
N HIS A 237 29.79 -7.51 10.66
CA HIS A 237 30.50 -8.76 10.48
C HIS A 237 30.25 -9.72 11.63
N ASP A 238 30.52 -11.00 11.42
CA ASP A 238 30.20 -12.06 12.38
C ASP A 238 31.00 -11.95 13.69
N ASP A 239 32.19 -11.37 13.65
CA ASP A 239 33.06 -11.11 14.79
C ASP A 239 32.71 -9.83 15.60
N GLU A 240 31.75 -9.04 15.13
CA GLU A 240 31.30 -7.81 15.77
C GLU A 240 30.01 -8.07 16.59
N SER A 241 30.05 -7.85 17.91
CA SER A 241 28.84 -7.99 18.74
C SER A 241 27.86 -6.84 18.55
N ASP A 242 26.59 -7.02 18.95
CA ASP A 242 25.57 -5.97 18.87
C ASP A 242 25.92 -4.79 19.78
N GLU A 243 26.52 -5.04 20.95
CA GLU A 243 26.97 -4.01 21.91
C GLU A 243 28.09 -3.17 21.29
N LEU A 244 29.08 -3.81 20.63
CA LEU A 244 30.13 -3.11 19.90
C LEU A 244 29.55 -2.27 18.78
N ALA A 245 28.65 -2.85 17.97
CA ALA A 245 28.05 -2.20 16.81
C ALA A 245 27.24 -0.95 17.21
N GLU A 246 26.62 -0.95 18.38
CA GLU A 246 25.88 0.18 18.94
C GLU A 246 26.74 1.14 19.77
N SER A 247 28.08 0.94 19.92
CA SER A 247 28.95 1.87 20.64
C SER A 247 29.16 3.17 19.83
N PRO A 248 29.24 4.34 20.49
CA PRO A 248 29.45 5.62 19.81
C PRO A 248 30.72 5.66 18.96
N GLU A 249 31.81 5.05 19.45
CA GLU A 249 33.13 5.01 18.80
C GLU A 249 33.06 4.16 17.51
N PHE A 250 32.36 3.04 17.56
CA PHE A 250 32.17 2.20 16.38
C PHE A 250 31.30 2.88 15.32
N VAL A 251 30.20 3.51 15.74
CA VAL A 251 29.32 4.29 14.87
C VAL A 251 30.09 5.43 14.19
N ALA A 252 30.87 6.21 14.96
CA ALA A 252 31.69 7.29 14.42
C ALA A 252 32.71 6.76 13.40
N ARG A 253 33.36 5.63 13.67
CA ARG A 253 34.32 4.98 12.76
C ARG A 253 33.65 4.56 11.44
N LEU A 254 32.40 4.04 11.49
CA LEU A 254 31.66 3.65 10.29
C LEU A 254 31.24 4.84 9.44
N ILE A 255 30.92 5.96 10.06
CA ILE A 255 30.46 7.19 9.36
C ILE A 255 31.65 8.03 8.86
N ALA A 256 32.84 7.94 9.48
CA ALA A 256 34.02 8.74 9.14
C ALA A 256 34.41 8.75 7.64
N PRO A 257 34.26 7.67 6.85
CA PRO A 257 34.54 7.71 5.41
C PRO A 257 33.58 8.60 4.60
N PHE A 258 32.42 8.95 5.18
CA PHE A 258 31.35 9.70 4.51
C PHE A 258 31.32 11.17 4.93
N VAL A 259 31.67 11.47 6.18
CA VAL A 259 31.49 12.78 6.79
C VAL A 259 32.68 13.16 7.64
N PRO A 260 33.20 14.40 7.54
CA PRO A 260 34.19 14.89 8.50
C PRO A 260 33.56 15.05 9.89
N HIS A 261 34.35 14.82 10.93
CA HIS A 261 33.94 15.00 12.32
C HIS A 261 32.67 14.24 12.75
N PRO A 262 32.57 12.91 12.50
CA PRO A 262 31.38 12.13 12.80
C PRO A 262 31.01 12.12 14.30
N GLU A 263 31.97 12.37 15.18
CA GLU A 263 31.80 12.47 16.64
C GLU A 263 30.95 13.68 17.08
N ARG A 264 30.72 14.65 16.17
CA ARG A 264 29.90 15.84 16.42
C ARG A 264 28.46 15.70 15.95
N LEU A 265 28.13 14.60 15.29
CA LEU A 265 26.80 14.36 14.74
C LEU A 265 25.85 13.90 15.85
N GLU A 266 24.67 14.47 15.89
CA GLU A 266 23.60 14.03 16.79
C GLU A 266 22.93 12.77 16.22
N VAL A 267 23.04 11.66 16.96
CA VAL A 267 22.42 10.37 16.62
C VAL A 267 21.04 10.29 17.27
N ILE A 268 19.98 10.30 16.45
CA ILE A 268 18.59 10.11 16.91
C ILE A 268 18.39 8.65 17.35
N ARG A 269 18.96 7.72 16.57
CA ARG A 269 18.74 6.29 16.76
C ARG A 269 19.91 5.48 16.24
N LYS A 270 20.21 4.41 16.97
CA LYS A 270 21.07 3.30 16.50
C LYS A 270 20.44 1.97 16.90
N ARG A 271 20.43 1.00 15.98
CA ARG A 271 19.83 -0.31 16.22
C ARG A 271 20.38 -1.36 15.26
N VAL A 272 20.78 -2.50 15.82
CA VAL A 272 21.08 -3.70 15.02
C VAL A 272 19.78 -4.44 14.69
N TYR A 273 19.63 -4.90 13.45
CA TYR A 273 18.48 -5.68 12.97
C TYR A 273 18.90 -6.74 11.96
N THR A 274 18.00 -7.68 11.70
CA THR A 274 18.19 -8.79 10.77
C THR A 274 17.07 -8.78 9.73
N HIS A 275 17.41 -9.11 8.48
CA HIS A 275 16.44 -9.22 7.40
C HIS A 275 15.65 -10.53 7.46
N HIS A 276 14.37 -10.44 7.18
CA HIS A 276 13.48 -11.59 7.04
C HIS A 276 12.86 -11.63 5.65
N SER A 277 12.74 -12.83 5.08
CA SER A 277 12.02 -13.13 3.84
C SER A 277 10.96 -14.16 4.17
N ARG A 278 9.78 -13.73 4.65
CA ARG A 278 8.74 -14.63 5.15
C ARG A 278 7.36 -14.24 4.64
N ILE A 279 6.48 -15.23 4.47
CA ILE A 279 5.09 -15.01 4.08
C ILE A 279 4.17 -16.01 4.79
N ALA A 280 3.01 -15.55 5.23
CA ALA A 280 1.98 -16.43 5.79
C ALA A 280 1.42 -17.36 4.71
N SER A 281 1.13 -18.60 5.09
CA SER A 281 0.56 -19.60 4.18
C SER A 281 -0.84 -19.25 3.70
N ALA A 282 -1.56 -18.41 4.46
CA ALA A 282 -2.83 -17.81 4.07
C ALA A 282 -2.95 -16.40 4.67
N PHE A 283 -3.58 -15.47 3.93
CA PHE A 283 -3.89 -14.11 4.41
C PHE A 283 -5.31 -14.01 4.96
N ARG A 284 -6.12 -15.04 4.75
CA ARG A 284 -7.47 -15.19 5.31
C ARG A 284 -7.70 -16.60 5.83
N LYS A 285 -8.40 -16.73 6.97
CA LYS A 285 -8.95 -17.99 7.47
C LYS A 285 -10.24 -17.66 8.22
N GLY A 286 -11.38 -18.04 7.64
CA GLY A 286 -12.68 -17.65 8.18
C GLY A 286 -12.85 -16.14 8.25
N ARG A 287 -13.09 -15.62 9.44
CA ARG A 287 -13.28 -14.19 9.72
C ARG A 287 -12.02 -13.46 10.18
N LEU A 288 -10.89 -14.16 10.18
CA LEU A 288 -9.58 -13.63 10.55
C LEU A 288 -8.77 -13.35 9.28
N LEU A 289 -8.17 -12.15 9.20
CA LEU A 289 -7.33 -11.72 8.07
C LEU A 289 -6.00 -11.17 8.59
N LEU A 290 -5.00 -11.14 7.72
CA LEU A 290 -3.66 -10.58 7.99
C LEU A 290 -3.31 -9.54 6.94
N ALA A 291 -2.65 -8.45 7.34
CA ALA A 291 -2.15 -7.43 6.43
C ALA A 291 -0.78 -6.89 6.90
N GLY A 292 0.04 -6.44 5.95
CA GLY A 292 1.37 -5.89 6.22
C GLY A 292 2.34 -6.91 6.82
N ASP A 293 3.17 -6.48 7.77
CA ASP A 293 4.19 -7.31 8.40
C ASP A 293 3.61 -8.56 9.11
N ALA A 294 2.33 -8.55 9.47
CA ALA A 294 1.65 -9.72 10.02
C ALA A 294 1.48 -10.83 8.97
N ALA A 295 1.32 -10.46 7.70
CA ALA A 295 1.15 -11.36 6.57
C ALA A 295 2.47 -11.69 5.87
N HIS A 296 3.41 -10.73 5.77
CA HIS A 296 4.67 -10.93 5.04
C HIS A 296 5.78 -9.98 5.53
N LEU A 297 7.00 -10.49 5.57
CA LEU A 297 8.22 -9.74 5.82
C LEU A 297 9.14 -9.84 4.61
N MET A 298 9.74 -8.73 4.22
CA MET A 298 10.69 -8.68 3.12
C MET A 298 11.94 -7.89 3.49
N PRO A 299 13.12 -8.23 2.88
CA PRO A 299 14.34 -7.46 3.07
C PRO A 299 14.17 -6.00 2.65
N VAL A 300 14.95 -5.11 3.25
CA VAL A 300 14.78 -3.64 3.09
C VAL A 300 15.30 -3.08 1.74
N TRP A 301 16.00 -3.87 0.93
CA TRP A 301 16.76 -3.45 -0.26
C TRP A 301 16.02 -2.59 -1.28
N GLN A 302 14.70 -2.69 -1.32
CA GLN A 302 13.84 -1.93 -2.23
C GLN A 302 12.97 -0.89 -1.50
N GLY A 303 13.00 -0.84 -0.16
CA GLY A 303 12.09 -0.02 0.63
C GLY A 303 10.61 -0.39 0.44
N GLN A 304 10.29 -1.67 0.17
CA GLN A 304 8.96 -2.07 -0.26
C GLN A 304 8.09 -2.70 0.85
N GLY A 305 8.62 -2.94 2.05
CA GLY A 305 7.84 -3.54 3.14
C GLY A 305 6.63 -2.67 3.54
N TYR A 306 6.88 -1.40 3.84
CA TYR A 306 5.83 -0.41 4.12
C TYR A 306 4.81 -0.32 2.96
N ASN A 307 5.30 -0.10 1.74
CA ASN A 307 4.46 0.05 0.54
C ASN A 307 3.62 -1.21 0.24
N SER A 308 4.16 -2.41 0.47
CA SER A 308 3.39 -3.66 0.31
C SER A 308 2.25 -3.75 1.32
N GLY A 309 2.48 -3.32 2.57
CA GLY A 309 1.43 -3.23 3.58
C GLY A 309 0.34 -2.21 3.23
N ILE A 310 0.72 -1.04 2.68
CA ILE A 310 -0.27 -0.06 2.20
C ILE A 310 -1.08 -0.62 1.02
N ARG A 311 -0.45 -1.39 0.11
CA ARG A 311 -1.19 -2.10 -0.96
C ARG A 311 -2.15 -3.16 -0.41
N ASP A 312 -1.80 -3.84 0.68
CA ASP A 312 -2.72 -4.76 1.35
C ASP A 312 -3.94 -4.00 1.88
N ALA A 313 -3.72 -2.86 2.55
CA ALA A 313 -4.78 -2.01 3.06
C ALA A 313 -5.67 -1.47 1.94
N ALA A 314 -5.09 -1.02 0.83
CA ALA A 314 -5.84 -0.55 -0.34
C ALA A 314 -6.72 -1.63 -0.95
N ASN A 315 -6.19 -2.87 -1.07
CA ASN A 315 -6.92 -3.99 -1.65
C ASN A 315 -8.00 -4.55 -0.72
N LEU A 316 -7.67 -4.70 0.59
CA LEU A 316 -8.58 -5.28 1.58
C LEU A 316 -9.66 -4.29 2.02
N GLY A 317 -9.32 -3.02 2.20
CA GLY A 317 -10.15 -2.03 2.89
C GLY A 317 -11.54 -1.89 2.27
N TRP A 318 -11.65 -1.69 0.95
CA TRP A 318 -12.93 -1.57 0.27
C TRP A 318 -13.74 -2.87 0.26
N LYS A 319 -13.07 -4.03 0.14
CA LYS A 319 -13.70 -5.35 0.18
C LYS A 319 -14.32 -5.60 1.54
N LEU A 320 -13.55 -5.34 2.59
CA LEU A 320 -14.01 -5.48 3.97
C LEU A 320 -15.14 -4.51 4.29
N ALA A 321 -15.06 -3.25 3.81
CA ALA A 321 -16.13 -2.27 3.95
C ALA A 321 -17.42 -2.74 3.25
N ALA A 322 -17.32 -3.23 2.00
CA ALA A 322 -18.48 -3.75 1.27
C ALA A 322 -19.15 -4.92 2.00
N VAL A 323 -18.37 -5.89 2.47
CA VAL A 323 -18.87 -7.09 3.15
C VAL A 323 -19.42 -6.76 4.53
N ALA A 324 -18.70 -5.97 5.33
CA ALA A 324 -19.14 -5.58 6.68
C ALA A 324 -20.45 -4.77 6.66
N ALA A 325 -20.64 -3.94 5.61
CA ALA A 325 -21.89 -3.20 5.39
C ALA A 325 -23.02 -4.05 4.75
N GLY A 326 -22.78 -5.33 4.45
CA GLY A 326 -23.78 -6.19 3.78
C GLY A 326 -24.02 -5.84 2.31
N ARG A 327 -23.12 -5.07 1.68
CA ARG A 327 -23.20 -4.69 0.25
C ARG A 327 -22.55 -5.73 -0.67
N ALA A 328 -21.80 -6.68 -0.11
CA ALA A 328 -21.21 -7.79 -0.83
C ALA A 328 -21.23 -9.07 0.00
N GLY A 329 -21.22 -10.22 -0.66
CA GLY A 329 -21.10 -11.51 -0.02
C GLY A 329 -19.70 -11.75 0.54
N ASP A 330 -19.60 -12.59 1.59
CA ASP A 330 -18.36 -12.92 2.29
C ASP A 330 -17.26 -13.48 1.35
N ALA A 331 -17.65 -14.17 0.28
CA ALA A 331 -16.73 -14.73 -0.73
C ALA A 331 -15.83 -13.67 -1.41
N LEU A 332 -16.25 -12.38 -1.43
CA LEU A 332 -15.41 -11.30 -1.95
C LEU A 332 -14.07 -11.21 -1.20
N LEU A 333 -14.05 -11.51 0.09
CA LEU A 333 -12.83 -11.45 0.91
C LEU A 333 -11.79 -12.53 0.54
N ASP A 334 -12.19 -13.65 -0.09
CA ASP A 334 -11.24 -14.68 -0.57
C ASP A 334 -10.34 -14.14 -1.68
N SER A 335 -10.85 -13.17 -2.45
CA SER A 335 -10.07 -12.51 -3.49
C SER A 335 -8.87 -11.74 -2.94
N TYR A 336 -8.87 -11.33 -1.67
CA TYR A 336 -7.75 -10.66 -1.03
C TYR A 336 -6.50 -11.56 -0.98
N ASP A 337 -6.63 -12.78 -0.47
CA ASP A 337 -5.52 -13.74 -0.43
C ASP A 337 -5.02 -14.08 -1.85
N GLN A 338 -5.94 -14.32 -2.79
CA GLN A 338 -5.61 -14.66 -4.17
C GLN A 338 -4.80 -13.57 -4.88
N GLU A 339 -5.17 -12.30 -4.67
CA GLU A 339 -4.54 -11.15 -5.31
C GLU A 339 -3.25 -10.72 -4.62
N ARG A 340 -3.25 -10.64 -3.28
CA ARG A 340 -2.15 -10.03 -2.55
C ARG A 340 -1.01 -10.97 -2.24
N ARG A 341 -1.29 -12.22 -1.87
CA ARG A 341 -0.24 -13.18 -1.47
C ARG A 341 0.73 -13.48 -2.62
N LYS A 342 0.22 -13.66 -3.86
CA LYS A 342 1.06 -13.86 -5.06
C LYS A 342 1.98 -12.65 -5.29
N HIS A 343 1.44 -11.43 -5.23
CA HIS A 343 2.21 -10.21 -5.44
C HIS A 343 3.24 -9.96 -4.33
N ALA A 344 2.87 -10.19 -3.05
CA ALA A 344 3.79 -10.09 -1.92
C ALA A 344 4.98 -11.06 -2.07
N ARG A 345 4.75 -12.30 -2.53
CA ARG A 345 5.80 -13.26 -2.84
C ARG A 345 6.77 -12.72 -3.89
N ALA A 346 6.26 -12.18 -5.01
CA ALA A 346 7.10 -11.62 -6.07
C ALA A 346 7.96 -10.44 -5.56
N MET A 347 7.43 -9.61 -4.66
CA MET A 347 8.16 -8.52 -4.03
C MET A 347 9.26 -9.01 -3.07
N ILE A 348 8.98 -10.07 -2.29
CA ILE A 348 9.99 -10.73 -1.43
C ILE A 348 11.13 -11.30 -2.29
N ASP A 349 10.79 -12.00 -3.38
CA ASP A 349 11.77 -12.64 -4.27
C ASP A 349 12.66 -11.59 -4.93
N LEU A 350 12.08 -10.48 -5.43
CA LEU A 350 12.83 -9.35 -5.97
C LEU A 350 13.78 -8.75 -4.92
N SER A 351 13.28 -8.45 -3.73
CA SER A 351 14.07 -7.84 -2.67
C SER A 351 15.21 -8.75 -2.22
N THR A 352 14.95 -10.06 -2.12
CA THR A 352 15.97 -11.08 -1.82
C THR A 352 17.04 -11.16 -2.91
N MET A 353 16.62 -11.09 -4.19
CA MET A 353 17.55 -11.09 -5.33
C MET A 353 18.48 -9.86 -5.29
N VAL A 354 17.93 -8.67 -5.06
CA VAL A 354 18.72 -7.43 -4.97
C VAL A 354 19.72 -7.52 -3.82
N GLY A 355 19.32 -8.06 -2.66
CA GLY A 355 20.22 -8.30 -1.54
C GLY A 355 21.40 -9.21 -1.91
N LYS A 356 21.18 -10.29 -2.68
CA LYS A 356 22.24 -11.18 -3.16
C LYS A 356 23.22 -10.49 -4.12
N VAL A 357 22.82 -9.45 -4.80
CA VAL A 357 23.70 -8.66 -5.67
C VAL A 357 24.53 -7.64 -4.87
N ILE A 358 23.95 -7.04 -3.82
CA ILE A 358 24.58 -5.94 -3.07
C ILE A 358 25.50 -6.45 -1.96
N SER A 359 25.10 -7.51 -1.24
CA SER A 359 25.73 -7.95 0.01
C SER A 359 26.99 -8.82 -0.11
N PRO A 360 27.46 -9.34 -1.26
CA PRO A 360 28.69 -10.13 -1.29
C PRO A 360 29.90 -9.34 -0.80
N THR A 361 30.72 -10.01 0.03
CA THR A 361 31.99 -9.49 0.58
C THR A 361 33.23 -10.18 -0.03
N ASP A 362 33.07 -11.29 -0.76
CA ASP A 362 34.16 -11.91 -1.51
C ASP A 362 34.59 -11.02 -2.67
N ARG A 363 35.85 -10.56 -2.63
CA ARG A 363 36.42 -9.62 -3.63
C ARG A 363 36.37 -10.15 -5.06
N ARG A 364 36.45 -11.48 -5.27
CA ARG A 364 36.39 -12.09 -6.60
C ARG A 364 34.96 -12.03 -7.16
N VAL A 365 34.00 -12.39 -6.32
CA VAL A 365 32.56 -12.31 -6.67
C VAL A 365 32.19 -10.87 -6.99
N VAL A 366 32.64 -9.92 -6.16
CA VAL A 366 32.40 -8.48 -6.35
C VAL A 366 33.01 -7.97 -7.64
N ALA A 367 34.25 -8.33 -7.96
CA ALA A 367 34.90 -7.90 -9.21
C ALA A 367 34.13 -8.37 -10.46
N VAL A 368 33.66 -9.63 -10.46
CA VAL A 368 32.82 -10.17 -11.53
C VAL A 368 31.47 -9.44 -11.62
N ARG A 369 30.82 -9.25 -10.47
CA ARG A 369 29.55 -8.49 -10.39
C ARG A 369 29.69 -7.10 -11.00
N ASP A 370 30.72 -6.35 -10.59
CA ASP A 370 30.93 -4.97 -11.03
C ASP A 370 31.16 -4.88 -12.55
N VAL A 371 31.92 -5.80 -13.11
CA VAL A 371 32.10 -5.89 -14.56
C VAL A 371 30.78 -6.17 -15.27
N LEU A 372 30.02 -7.16 -14.80
CA LEU A 372 28.74 -7.53 -15.40
C LEU A 372 27.71 -6.40 -15.30
N VAL A 373 27.60 -5.72 -14.14
CA VAL A 373 26.66 -4.60 -13.95
C VAL A 373 27.03 -3.43 -14.84
N ARG A 374 28.33 -3.06 -14.94
CA ARG A 374 28.78 -1.99 -15.83
C ARG A 374 28.53 -2.33 -17.31
N ALA A 375 28.83 -3.57 -17.73
CA ALA A 375 28.55 -4.02 -19.09
C ALA A 375 27.03 -3.95 -19.40
N ALA A 376 26.18 -4.40 -18.49
CA ALA A 376 24.73 -4.32 -18.64
C ALA A 376 24.25 -2.85 -18.69
N ALA A 377 24.80 -1.97 -17.85
CA ALA A 377 24.47 -0.55 -17.81
C ALA A 377 24.92 0.20 -19.08
N ALA A 378 25.90 -0.32 -19.83
CA ALA A 378 26.32 0.22 -21.12
C ALA A 378 25.32 -0.06 -22.27
N ILE A 379 24.39 -1.02 -22.08
CA ILE A 379 23.36 -1.39 -23.06
C ILE A 379 22.16 -0.47 -22.92
N PRO A 380 21.83 0.42 -23.89
CA PRO A 380 20.81 1.46 -23.71
C PRO A 380 19.41 0.95 -23.33
N PRO A 381 18.87 -0.16 -23.87
CA PRO A 381 17.61 -0.72 -23.42
C PRO A 381 17.62 -1.18 -21.95
N VAL A 382 18.72 -1.84 -21.52
CA VAL A 382 18.88 -2.31 -20.14
C VAL A 382 18.99 -1.13 -19.18
N LYS A 383 19.82 -0.12 -19.54
CA LYS A 383 19.93 1.11 -18.76
C LYS A 383 18.56 1.78 -18.56
N ARG A 384 17.77 1.95 -19.63
CA ARG A 384 16.43 2.55 -19.54
C ARG A 384 15.46 1.72 -18.70
N TYR A 385 15.56 0.39 -18.77
CA TYR A 385 14.75 -0.53 -17.95
C TYR A 385 15.05 -0.37 -16.46
N VAL A 386 16.34 -0.32 -16.10
CA VAL A 386 16.78 -0.12 -14.70
C VAL A 386 16.48 1.28 -14.22
N LEU A 387 16.84 2.31 -14.98
CA LEU A 387 16.61 3.71 -14.65
C LEU A 387 15.13 4.01 -14.37
N GLY A 388 14.23 3.47 -15.20
CA GLY A 388 12.78 3.62 -15.06
C GLY A 388 12.14 2.69 -14.03
N MET A 389 12.92 1.89 -13.28
CA MET A 389 12.42 0.94 -12.26
C MET A 389 11.40 -0.08 -12.83
N ARG A 390 11.51 -0.44 -14.13
CA ARG A 390 10.55 -1.33 -14.81
C ARG A 390 10.64 -2.79 -14.36
N PHE A 391 11.68 -3.15 -13.62
CA PHE A 391 11.85 -4.48 -13.01
C PHE A 391 10.99 -4.71 -11.77
N LYS A 392 10.42 -3.64 -11.17
CA LYS A 392 9.49 -3.77 -10.03
C LYS A 392 8.24 -4.51 -10.48
N PRO A 393 7.86 -5.64 -9.85
CA PRO A 393 6.59 -6.28 -10.14
C PRO A 393 5.43 -5.34 -9.86
N MET A 394 4.70 -4.97 -10.91
CA MET A 394 3.47 -4.20 -10.75
C MET A 394 2.32 -5.16 -10.40
N PRO A 395 1.35 -4.74 -9.56
CA PRO A 395 0.17 -5.54 -9.29
C PRO A 395 -0.55 -5.89 -10.60
N LYS A 396 -0.71 -7.20 -10.84
CA LYS A 396 -1.53 -7.73 -11.91
C LYS A 396 -2.30 -8.93 -11.37
N TYR A 397 -3.60 -8.79 -11.27
CA TYR A 397 -4.48 -9.80 -10.70
C TYR A 397 -5.01 -10.71 -11.80
N ASP A 398 -4.54 -11.96 -11.83
CA ASP A 398 -5.01 -12.98 -12.77
C ASP A 398 -6.28 -13.69 -12.26
N ARG A 399 -6.58 -13.58 -10.97
CA ARG A 399 -7.72 -14.16 -10.26
C ARG A 399 -8.18 -13.21 -9.16
N GLY A 400 -9.38 -13.43 -8.64
CA GLY A 400 -9.95 -12.67 -7.54
C GLY A 400 -11.12 -11.81 -8.02
N ALA A 401 -11.18 -10.56 -7.58
CA ALA A 401 -12.25 -9.63 -7.89
C ALA A 401 -12.08 -8.98 -9.29
N VAL A 402 -11.86 -9.80 -10.31
CA VAL A 402 -11.63 -9.41 -11.72
C VAL A 402 -12.27 -10.43 -12.66
N VAL A 403 -12.70 -9.99 -13.85
CA VAL A 403 -13.28 -10.82 -14.91
C VAL A 403 -12.46 -10.70 -16.17
N HIS A 404 -11.86 -11.80 -16.61
CA HIS A 404 -11.07 -11.91 -17.82
C HIS A 404 -11.89 -12.45 -18.99
N GLY A 405 -11.34 -12.40 -20.22
CA GLY A 405 -11.93 -12.99 -21.43
C GLY A 405 -12.76 -12.06 -22.29
N TRP A 406 -13.17 -10.90 -21.76
CA TRP A 406 -13.99 -9.91 -22.49
C TRP A 406 -13.18 -8.84 -23.21
N SER A 407 -11.92 -8.61 -22.80
CA SER A 407 -11.05 -7.64 -23.45
C SER A 407 -10.70 -8.07 -24.87
N ARG A 408 -10.72 -7.12 -25.78
CA ARG A 408 -10.30 -7.26 -27.18
C ARG A 408 -8.88 -6.73 -27.43
N SER A 409 -8.24 -6.25 -26.38
CA SER A 409 -6.86 -5.76 -26.44
C SER A 409 -5.86 -6.90 -26.66
N PRO A 410 -4.76 -6.68 -27.40
CA PRO A 410 -3.71 -7.68 -27.60
C PRO A 410 -3.10 -8.18 -26.29
N VAL A 411 -3.00 -7.29 -25.30
CA VAL A 411 -2.64 -7.59 -23.93
C VAL A 411 -3.73 -7.02 -23.03
N SER A 412 -4.53 -7.91 -22.41
CA SER A 412 -5.61 -7.48 -21.53
C SER A 412 -5.11 -6.59 -20.40
N PRO A 413 -5.71 -5.40 -20.18
CA PRO A 413 -5.40 -4.52 -19.06
C PRO A 413 -6.06 -4.95 -17.75
N VAL A 414 -6.92 -5.96 -17.76
CA VAL A 414 -7.65 -6.44 -16.58
C VAL A 414 -6.68 -6.90 -15.49
N GLY A 415 -6.98 -6.52 -14.27
CA GLY A 415 -6.17 -6.81 -13.08
C GLY A 415 -5.00 -5.85 -12.86
N THR A 416 -4.70 -4.93 -13.81
CA THR A 416 -3.67 -3.89 -13.61
C THR A 416 -4.28 -2.63 -13.00
N LEU A 417 -3.45 -1.80 -12.40
CA LEU A 417 -3.88 -0.47 -11.95
C LEU A 417 -4.10 0.46 -13.16
N PHE A 418 -5.21 1.19 -13.12
CA PHE A 418 -5.50 2.20 -14.14
C PHE A 418 -4.68 3.47 -13.92
N ILE A 419 -4.36 4.17 -15.01
CA ILE A 419 -3.65 5.45 -14.95
C ILE A 419 -4.46 6.54 -14.21
N GLN A 420 -3.75 7.52 -13.65
CA GLN A 420 -4.33 8.70 -13.00
C GLN A 420 -3.83 9.98 -13.69
N PRO A 421 -4.33 10.32 -14.89
CA PRO A 421 -3.96 11.56 -15.55
C PRO A 421 -4.63 12.78 -14.90
N LYS A 422 -4.12 13.95 -15.21
CA LYS A 422 -4.82 15.21 -14.99
C LYS A 422 -5.92 15.40 -16.01
N VAL A 423 -7.10 15.79 -15.53
CA VAL A 423 -8.34 15.89 -16.28
C VAL A 423 -9.03 17.23 -16.05
N ASP A 424 -9.90 17.61 -16.98
CA ASP A 424 -10.82 18.72 -16.82
C ASP A 424 -12.24 18.21 -16.61
N THR A 425 -12.98 18.82 -15.69
CA THR A 425 -14.44 18.71 -15.60
C THR A 425 -15.06 20.06 -15.98
N ARG A 426 -16.40 20.14 -16.02
CA ARG A 426 -17.07 21.43 -16.30
C ARG A 426 -16.84 22.46 -15.22
N GLU A 427 -16.62 22.00 -13.96
CA GLU A 427 -16.45 22.87 -12.80
C GLU A 427 -14.99 23.06 -12.41
N ARG A 428 -14.13 22.12 -12.75
CA ARG A 428 -12.74 22.09 -12.28
C ARG A 428 -11.77 21.70 -13.39
N ALA A 429 -10.74 22.50 -13.60
CA ALA A 429 -9.63 22.17 -14.49
C ALA A 429 -8.46 21.56 -13.71
N ASP A 430 -7.62 20.78 -14.40
CA ASP A 430 -6.34 20.24 -13.89
C ASP A 430 -6.47 19.38 -12.63
N ALA A 431 -7.61 18.67 -12.45
CA ALA A 431 -7.82 17.75 -11.34
C ALA A 431 -7.13 16.40 -11.59
N LEU A 432 -6.67 15.71 -10.56
CA LEU A 432 -6.30 14.31 -10.67
C LEU A 432 -7.57 13.46 -10.87
N LEU A 433 -7.49 12.44 -11.72
CA LEU A 433 -8.65 11.60 -12.05
C LEU A 433 -9.34 11.02 -10.80
N ASP A 434 -8.57 10.54 -9.82
CA ASP A 434 -9.15 9.89 -8.63
C ASP A 434 -9.94 10.86 -7.75
N ASP A 435 -9.58 12.16 -7.70
CA ASP A 435 -10.36 13.19 -6.99
C ASP A 435 -11.73 13.41 -7.64
N VAL A 436 -11.83 13.13 -8.94
CA VAL A 436 -13.05 13.24 -9.72
C VAL A 436 -13.90 11.98 -9.60
N LEU A 437 -13.25 10.80 -9.56
CA LEU A 437 -13.94 9.51 -9.43
C LEU A 437 -14.51 9.28 -8.03
N GLY A 438 -13.85 9.79 -6.99
CA GLY A 438 -14.18 9.49 -5.61
C GLY A 438 -13.74 8.07 -5.19
N PRO A 439 -13.99 7.63 -3.94
CA PRO A 439 -13.35 6.46 -3.35
C PRO A 439 -14.05 5.11 -3.64
N TRP A 440 -14.97 5.06 -4.60
CA TRP A 440 -15.75 3.86 -4.89
C TRP A 440 -15.59 3.36 -6.32
N PHE A 441 -16.43 2.43 -6.77
CA PHE A 441 -16.44 1.90 -8.14
C PHE A 441 -16.69 3.00 -9.18
N ALA A 442 -16.11 2.83 -10.35
CA ALA A 442 -16.39 3.69 -11.50
C ALA A 442 -16.51 2.88 -12.80
N VAL A 443 -17.43 3.30 -13.67
CA VAL A 443 -17.55 2.78 -15.05
C VAL A 443 -17.14 3.90 -16.00
N LEU A 444 -16.04 3.72 -16.73
CA LEU A 444 -15.48 4.70 -17.66
C LEU A 444 -15.74 4.25 -19.10
N CYS A 445 -16.24 5.16 -19.91
CA CYS A 445 -16.42 4.94 -21.34
C CYS A 445 -15.66 5.99 -22.16
N TRP A 446 -14.80 5.55 -23.08
CA TRP A 446 -14.08 6.41 -24.01
C TRP A 446 -14.98 6.80 -25.18
N ASN A 447 -15.25 8.09 -25.35
CA ASN A 447 -16.13 8.66 -26.40
C ASN A 447 -17.54 8.05 -26.47
N ASN A 448 -18.02 7.46 -25.36
CA ASN A 448 -19.35 6.88 -25.26
C ASN A 448 -20.05 7.34 -23.98
N ASP A 449 -21.39 7.32 -23.99
CA ASP A 449 -22.19 7.51 -22.78
C ASP A 449 -22.33 6.16 -22.04
N PRO A 450 -21.91 6.06 -20.78
CA PRO A 450 -22.03 4.83 -19.98
C PRO A 450 -23.46 4.29 -19.90
N ARG A 451 -24.49 5.16 -19.87
CA ARG A 451 -25.87 4.74 -19.80
C ARG A 451 -26.32 4.05 -21.09
N ALA A 452 -25.98 4.65 -22.23
CA ALA A 452 -26.30 4.07 -23.54
C ALA A 452 -25.57 2.73 -23.76
N VAL A 453 -24.34 2.63 -23.25
CA VAL A 453 -23.50 1.44 -23.39
C VAL A 453 -23.96 0.29 -22.49
N LEU A 454 -24.34 0.57 -21.24
CA LEU A 454 -24.80 -0.44 -20.29
C LEU A 454 -26.24 -0.87 -20.49
N GLY A 455 -27.07 0.03 -21.03
CA GLY A 455 -28.54 -0.10 -21.01
C GLY A 455 -29.11 0.15 -19.60
N ASP A 456 -30.44 0.35 -19.56
CA ASP A 456 -31.10 0.82 -18.32
C ASP A 456 -30.96 -0.16 -17.14
N GLU A 457 -31.02 -1.47 -17.37
CA GLU A 457 -30.94 -2.47 -16.31
C GLU A 457 -29.54 -2.51 -15.66
N ALA A 458 -28.48 -2.67 -16.46
CA ALA A 458 -27.12 -2.74 -15.92
C ALA A 458 -26.71 -1.40 -15.32
N PHE A 459 -27.10 -0.28 -15.91
CA PHE A 459 -26.88 1.05 -15.36
C PHE A 459 -27.53 1.20 -13.99
N ALA A 460 -28.81 0.83 -13.84
CA ALA A 460 -29.54 0.89 -12.58
C ALA A 460 -28.89 0.03 -11.49
N ARG A 461 -28.40 -1.17 -11.83
CA ARG A 461 -27.71 -2.07 -10.91
C ARG A 461 -26.40 -1.46 -10.39
N TRP A 462 -25.55 -0.92 -11.27
CA TRP A 462 -24.31 -0.24 -10.85
C TRP A 462 -24.57 1.07 -10.09
N LYS A 463 -25.66 1.79 -10.44
CA LYS A 463 -26.10 2.97 -9.67
C LYS A 463 -26.51 2.57 -8.25
N ALA A 464 -27.22 1.45 -8.08
CA ALA A 464 -27.57 0.92 -6.76
C ALA A 464 -26.36 0.48 -5.94
N VAL A 465 -25.27 0.03 -6.58
CA VAL A 465 -23.97 -0.23 -5.96
C VAL A 465 -23.27 1.07 -5.53
N GLY A 466 -23.67 2.21 -6.07
CA GLY A 466 -23.05 3.52 -5.85
C GLY A 466 -21.88 3.82 -6.79
N ALA A 467 -21.79 3.13 -7.91
CA ALA A 467 -20.74 3.38 -8.90
C ALA A 467 -20.88 4.75 -9.57
N ARG A 468 -19.76 5.40 -9.87
CA ARG A 468 -19.70 6.61 -10.67
C ARG A 468 -19.61 6.27 -12.16
N PHE A 469 -20.41 6.94 -12.98
CA PHE A 469 -20.39 6.77 -14.43
C PHE A 469 -19.64 7.94 -15.06
N VAL A 470 -18.70 7.65 -15.95
CA VAL A 470 -17.79 8.65 -16.52
C VAL A 470 -17.70 8.52 -18.03
N ALA A 471 -18.10 9.56 -18.73
CA ALA A 471 -17.87 9.73 -20.17
C ALA A 471 -16.55 10.49 -20.35
N VAL A 472 -15.51 9.80 -20.83
CA VAL A 472 -14.22 10.40 -21.12
C VAL A 472 -14.21 10.89 -22.57
N ARG A 473 -13.86 12.17 -22.77
CA ARG A 473 -13.85 12.82 -24.09
C ARG A 473 -12.56 13.62 -24.31
N PRO A 474 -12.17 13.93 -25.55
CA PRO A 474 -11.19 14.98 -25.82
C PRO A 474 -11.59 16.30 -25.14
N SER A 475 -10.64 17.07 -24.60
CA SER A 475 -10.95 18.31 -23.87
C SER A 475 -11.75 19.34 -24.70
N CYS A 476 -11.55 19.37 -26.02
CA CYS A 476 -12.34 20.25 -26.92
C CYS A 476 -13.83 19.91 -26.97
N GLN A 477 -14.23 18.71 -26.51
CA GLN A 477 -15.62 18.26 -26.46
C GLN A 477 -16.22 18.29 -25.05
N LEU A 478 -15.52 18.82 -24.07
CA LEU A 478 -15.95 18.87 -22.66
C LEU A 478 -17.31 19.56 -22.49
N HIS A 479 -17.53 20.64 -23.23
CA HIS A 479 -18.75 21.47 -23.15
C HIS A 479 -19.83 21.08 -24.19
N TRP A 480 -19.62 19.99 -24.89
CA TRP A 480 -20.64 19.50 -25.84
C TRP A 480 -21.83 18.89 -25.08
N THR A 481 -23.03 19.49 -25.27
CA THR A 481 -24.19 19.24 -24.39
C THR A 481 -25.26 18.33 -25.02
N GLY A 482 -25.02 17.70 -26.16
CA GLY A 482 -26.08 17.08 -26.98
C GLY A 482 -26.84 15.89 -26.36
N GLN A 483 -26.28 15.16 -25.38
CA GLN A 483 -26.89 13.93 -24.83
C GLN A 483 -26.38 13.58 -23.43
N ASP A 484 -26.03 14.57 -22.58
CA ASP A 484 -25.49 14.27 -21.25
C ASP A 484 -26.63 13.96 -20.27
N HIS A 485 -26.47 12.89 -19.52
CA HIS A 485 -27.29 12.54 -18.37
C HIS A 485 -26.72 13.16 -17.09
N GLU A 486 -27.57 13.64 -16.20
CA GLU A 486 -27.17 14.19 -14.88
C GLU A 486 -26.37 13.21 -14.02
N ASP A 487 -26.61 11.90 -14.18
CA ASP A 487 -25.90 10.83 -13.46
C ASP A 487 -24.53 10.49 -14.09
N VAL A 488 -24.18 11.08 -15.23
CA VAL A 488 -22.94 10.79 -15.98
C VAL A 488 -22.02 12.00 -15.93
N LEU A 489 -20.87 11.80 -15.29
CA LEU A 489 -19.80 12.79 -15.23
C LEU A 489 -19.06 12.83 -16.57
N VAL A 490 -18.92 14.01 -17.16
CA VAL A 490 -18.11 14.22 -18.36
C VAL A 490 -16.71 14.68 -17.94
N VAL A 491 -15.69 14.00 -18.47
CA VAL A 491 -14.28 14.27 -18.17
C VAL A 491 -13.53 14.53 -19.48
N GLY A 492 -12.79 15.64 -19.53
CA GLY A 492 -11.94 16.01 -20.66
C GLY A 492 -10.52 15.46 -20.51
N ASP A 493 -10.01 14.80 -21.55
CA ASP A 493 -8.60 14.35 -21.62
C ASP A 493 -7.66 15.53 -21.85
N ARG A 494 -7.23 16.17 -20.76
CA ARG A 494 -6.40 17.38 -20.79
C ARG A 494 -5.01 17.14 -21.41
N THR A 495 -4.39 16.03 -21.09
CA THR A 495 -2.99 15.75 -21.43
C THR A 495 -2.83 14.81 -22.63
N GLY A 496 -3.93 14.27 -23.16
CA GLY A 496 -3.92 13.22 -24.18
C GLY A 496 -3.53 11.84 -23.61
N ALA A 497 -3.44 11.69 -22.29
CA ALA A 497 -3.04 10.44 -21.67
C ALA A 497 -4.12 9.35 -21.81
N PHE A 498 -5.40 9.71 -21.72
CA PHE A 498 -6.49 8.77 -22.01
C PHE A 498 -6.47 8.34 -23.46
N LYS A 499 -6.36 9.32 -24.38
CA LYS A 499 -6.25 8.99 -25.80
C LYS A 499 -5.13 8.01 -26.06
N ALA A 500 -3.92 8.27 -25.56
CA ALA A 500 -2.77 7.40 -25.73
C ALA A 500 -3.01 6.00 -25.12
N TRP A 501 -3.67 5.93 -23.96
CA TRP A 501 -4.00 4.67 -23.30
C TRP A 501 -5.02 3.88 -24.09
N PHE A 502 -6.17 4.50 -24.49
CA PHE A 502 -7.23 3.84 -25.23
C PHE A 502 -6.83 3.48 -26.66
N ASP A 503 -6.00 4.29 -27.32
CA ASP A 503 -5.44 3.96 -28.64
C ASP A 503 -4.54 2.69 -28.60
N ALA A 504 -3.84 2.47 -27.48
CA ALA A 504 -3.05 1.25 -27.28
C ALA A 504 -3.91 0.02 -26.94
N GLN A 505 -5.16 0.23 -26.54
CA GLN A 505 -6.15 -0.79 -26.25
C GLN A 505 -7.23 -0.83 -27.35
N ARG A 506 -7.93 -1.96 -27.47
CA ARG A 506 -9.09 -2.07 -28.37
C ARG A 506 -10.41 -1.91 -27.61
N ASP A 507 -10.34 -1.86 -26.29
CA ASP A 507 -11.49 -1.72 -25.40
C ASP A 507 -11.82 -0.26 -25.21
N SER A 508 -13.11 0.05 -25.02
CA SER A 508 -13.59 1.41 -24.80
C SER A 508 -14.39 1.57 -23.50
N VAL A 509 -14.61 0.47 -22.77
CA VAL A 509 -15.36 0.43 -21.52
C VAL A 509 -14.52 -0.24 -20.43
N LEU A 510 -14.40 0.44 -19.31
CA LEU A 510 -13.64 -0.03 -18.15
C LEU A 510 -14.51 -0.02 -16.90
N PHE A 511 -14.43 -1.09 -16.13
CA PHE A 511 -14.99 -1.17 -14.79
C PHE A 511 -13.84 -1.08 -13.80
N LEU A 512 -13.77 0.00 -13.03
CA LEU A 512 -12.73 0.26 -12.05
C LEU A 512 -13.22 -0.05 -10.64
N ARG A 513 -12.40 -0.77 -9.90
CA ARG A 513 -12.58 -1.03 -8.47
C ARG A 513 -12.20 0.21 -7.64
N PRO A 514 -12.59 0.25 -6.35
CA PRO A 514 -12.19 1.33 -5.44
C PRO A 514 -10.66 1.49 -5.32
N ASP A 515 -9.88 0.39 -5.37
CA ASP A 515 -8.41 0.39 -5.38
C ASP A 515 -7.79 0.69 -6.75
N ARG A 516 -8.63 1.13 -7.72
CA ARG A 516 -8.23 1.49 -9.10
C ARG A 516 -7.67 0.35 -9.94
N ALA A 517 -7.79 -0.89 -9.50
CA ALA A 517 -7.57 -2.02 -10.41
C ALA A 517 -8.72 -2.12 -11.43
N ILE A 518 -8.38 -2.46 -12.66
CA ILE A 518 -9.36 -2.71 -13.72
C ILE A 518 -10.01 -4.06 -13.44
N ALA A 519 -11.28 -4.05 -13.00
CA ALA A 519 -12.04 -5.26 -12.72
C ALA A 519 -12.44 -6.00 -14.01
N GLY A 520 -12.76 -5.24 -15.06
CA GLY A 520 -13.12 -5.74 -16.38
C GLY A 520 -12.93 -4.67 -17.44
N SER A 521 -12.70 -5.09 -18.67
CA SER A 521 -12.48 -4.22 -19.83
C SER A 521 -13.07 -4.87 -21.07
N THR A 522 -13.77 -4.07 -21.91
CA THR A 522 -14.41 -4.58 -23.13
C THR A 522 -14.75 -3.46 -24.13
N ILE A 523 -15.32 -3.83 -25.25
CA ILE A 523 -15.96 -2.91 -26.20
C ILE A 523 -17.42 -2.62 -25.77
N ALA A 524 -18.00 -1.53 -26.28
CA ALA A 524 -19.34 -1.07 -25.90
C ALA A 524 -20.42 -2.15 -26.07
N GLN A 525 -20.36 -2.96 -27.13
CA GLN A 525 -21.38 -3.97 -27.48
C GLN A 525 -21.42 -5.15 -26.47
N LEU A 526 -20.38 -5.36 -25.69
CA LEU A 526 -20.27 -6.49 -24.74
C LEU A 526 -20.29 -6.02 -23.28
N ALA A 527 -20.52 -4.73 -23.05
CA ALA A 527 -20.50 -4.17 -21.72
C ALA A 527 -21.63 -4.66 -20.80
N PRO A 528 -22.88 -4.87 -21.29
CA PRO A 528 -23.93 -5.41 -20.44
C PRO A 528 -23.64 -6.81 -19.91
N GLU A 529 -23.11 -7.71 -20.74
CA GLU A 529 -22.76 -9.09 -20.36
C GLU A 529 -21.58 -9.11 -19.37
N LEU A 530 -20.52 -8.37 -19.65
CA LEU A 530 -19.39 -8.22 -18.70
C LEU A 530 -19.88 -7.63 -17.38
N SER A 531 -20.77 -6.64 -17.40
CA SER A 531 -21.38 -6.04 -16.22
C SER A 531 -22.09 -7.07 -15.35
N ALA A 532 -22.88 -7.95 -15.95
CA ALA A 532 -23.60 -9.01 -15.23
C ALA A 532 -22.63 -10.00 -14.55
N GLU A 533 -21.59 -10.42 -15.27
CA GLU A 533 -20.56 -11.31 -14.72
C GLU A 533 -19.77 -10.65 -13.58
N LEU A 534 -19.39 -9.38 -13.74
CA LEU A 534 -18.69 -8.62 -12.68
C LEU A 534 -19.52 -8.51 -11.39
N LEU A 535 -20.79 -8.16 -11.47
CA LEU A 535 -21.67 -8.08 -10.30
C LEU A 535 -21.76 -9.42 -9.57
N SER A 536 -21.75 -10.53 -10.32
CA SER A 536 -21.73 -11.88 -9.75
C SER A 536 -20.38 -12.20 -9.06
N VAL A 537 -19.25 -11.99 -9.74
CA VAL A 537 -17.91 -12.27 -9.22
C VAL A 537 -17.59 -11.41 -8.00
N LEU A 538 -18.00 -10.14 -8.02
CA LEU A 538 -17.86 -9.23 -6.89
C LEU A 538 -18.86 -9.52 -5.75
N SER A 539 -19.81 -10.44 -5.98
CA SER A 539 -20.88 -10.78 -5.03
C SER A 539 -21.65 -9.54 -4.52
N LEU A 540 -21.77 -8.50 -5.38
CA LEU A 540 -22.41 -7.24 -5.01
C LEU A 540 -23.92 -7.40 -4.92
N THR A 541 -24.49 -6.95 -3.82
CA THR A 541 -25.94 -6.94 -3.62
C THR A 541 -26.53 -5.62 -4.11
N THR A 542 -27.57 -5.70 -4.92
CA THR A 542 -28.29 -4.54 -5.50
C THR A 542 -29.53 -4.17 -4.65
N GLY A 543 -29.52 -4.38 -3.34
CA GLY A 543 -30.72 -4.25 -2.51
C GLY A 543 -30.64 -3.15 -1.46
N GLY A 544 -31.57 -2.18 -1.55
CA GLY A 544 -31.97 -1.23 -0.51
C GLY A 544 -31.78 0.24 -0.89
N PRO A 545 -32.85 1.08 -0.82
CA PRO A 545 -32.81 2.50 -1.16
C PRO A 545 -31.92 3.35 -0.24
N ASP A 546 -31.51 2.84 0.93
CA ASP A 546 -30.68 3.58 1.89
C ASP A 546 -29.15 3.49 1.61
N ALA A 547 -28.73 2.60 0.70
CA ALA A 547 -27.32 2.39 0.42
C ALA A 547 -26.63 3.56 -0.34
N ALA A 548 -27.36 4.26 -1.20
CA ALA A 548 -26.84 5.37 -2.01
C ALA A 548 -26.69 6.67 -1.20
N GLY A 549 -27.48 6.88 -0.17
CA GLY A 549 -27.52 8.14 0.59
C GLY A 549 -26.33 8.39 1.51
N SER A 550 -25.65 7.35 1.99
CA SER A 550 -24.56 7.50 2.95
C SER A 550 -23.18 7.70 2.30
N VAL A 551 -22.97 7.19 1.08
CA VAL A 551 -21.69 7.33 0.36
C VAL A 551 -21.53 8.73 -0.25
N LEU A 552 -22.62 9.36 -0.64
CA LEU A 552 -22.61 10.67 -1.32
C LEU A 552 -22.47 11.88 -0.37
N ARG A 553 -22.75 11.73 0.93
CA ARG A 553 -22.68 12.87 1.88
C ARG A 553 -21.28 13.21 2.39
N LEU A 554 -20.29 12.33 2.20
CA LEU A 554 -18.93 12.51 2.74
C LEU A 554 -17.88 12.91 1.69
N ALA A 555 -18.24 13.04 0.42
CA ALA A 555 -17.31 13.32 -0.68
C ALA A 555 -17.31 14.78 -1.18
N GLN A 556 -17.89 15.73 -0.45
CA GLN A 556 -17.68 17.15 -0.75
C GLN A 556 -16.50 17.66 0.09
N PRO A 557 -15.37 18.06 -0.52
CA PRO A 557 -14.39 18.85 0.20
C PRO A 557 -15.07 20.14 0.63
N SER A 558 -14.97 20.48 1.91
CA SER A 558 -15.31 21.83 2.40
C SER A 558 -14.56 22.85 1.55
N ALA A 559 -15.31 23.81 1.03
CA ALA A 559 -14.86 24.93 0.20
C ALA A 559 -13.78 25.78 0.89
#